data_a574874b2ec6c8fcfca7b80f217c709a
#
_entry.id   a574874b2ec6c8fcfca7b80f217c709a
#
_cell.length_a   1.000
_cell.length_b   1.000
_cell.length_c   1.000
_cell.angle_alpha   90.00
_cell.angle_beta   90.00
_cell.angle_gamma   90.00
#
_symmetry.space_group_name_H-M   'P 1'
#
loop_
_entity.id
_entity.type
_entity.pdbx_description
1 polymer ?
#
loop_
_entity_poly.entity_id
_entity_poly.type
_entity_poly.pdbx_seq_one_letter_code
_entity_poly.pdbx_strand_id
1 'polypeptide(L)'
;MPNKIVGSVEELWRFPVKSMKGEQVEEAQITARGLIGDRGYALIEADTGKVVSAKSVKLFPDLLGCRSVFVEPPQPGRELPPVRIELPDGSSVNSDSKDVGHSLSAYFRRDVTLARAAPVDFTIDQYHPDLENLDPAGHRNEVMEQKLGSAFFAEAGLDSPVPPGLFFDLFPLTLVTTSTLEELNKLRPGTRFDRRRFRMNIIVKTSGEGFLENDWVGRTLSIGDTLRIRVALPDPRCVMTTLAQDDLPGDNEVLRTLTKHNRLQVGDAGQFPCAGVYAVVEVPGIIRRGDHLTIH
;
A
#
# COMPACT_ATOMS: atom_id res chain seq x y z
N MET A 1 -30.30 4.83 -7.15
CA MET A 1 -29.86 5.11 -8.54
C MET A 1 -29.63 3.75 -9.20
N PRO A 2 -29.79 3.60 -10.52
CA PRO A 2 -29.46 2.33 -11.16
C PRO A 2 -27.96 2.01 -10.98
N ASN A 3 -27.63 0.77 -10.77
CA ASN A 3 -26.27 0.26 -10.68
C ASN A 3 -25.50 0.64 -11.94
N LYS A 4 -24.43 1.43 -11.79
CA LYS A 4 -23.63 1.92 -12.92
C LYS A 4 -22.29 1.21 -12.94
N ILE A 5 -21.93 0.57 -14.05
CA ILE A 5 -20.58 0.07 -14.28
C ILE A 5 -19.64 1.28 -14.40
N VAL A 6 -18.62 1.34 -13.55
CA VAL A 6 -17.66 2.44 -13.48
C VAL A 6 -16.26 2.04 -13.98
N GLY A 7 -16.02 0.76 -14.21
CA GLY A 7 -14.75 0.26 -14.72
C GLY A 7 -14.65 -1.25 -14.65
N SER A 8 -13.45 -1.75 -14.87
CA SER A 8 -13.08 -3.16 -14.73
C SER A 8 -11.72 -3.32 -14.06
N VAL A 9 -11.47 -4.46 -13.45
CA VAL A 9 -10.17 -4.79 -12.85
C VAL A 9 -9.13 -4.92 -13.96
N GLU A 10 -8.15 -4.03 -13.98
CA GLU A 10 -7.01 -4.06 -14.92
C GLU A 10 -5.90 -4.95 -14.39
N GLU A 11 -5.53 -4.75 -13.11
CA GLU A 11 -4.49 -5.51 -12.43
C GLU A 11 -4.84 -5.75 -10.97
N LEU A 12 -4.32 -6.86 -10.45
CA LEU A 12 -4.36 -7.21 -9.03
C LEU A 12 -2.94 -7.40 -8.52
N TRP A 13 -2.65 -6.80 -7.37
CA TRP A 13 -1.34 -6.85 -6.74
C TRP A 13 -1.44 -7.28 -5.29
N ARG A 14 -0.56 -8.17 -4.89
CA ARG A 14 -0.35 -8.57 -3.50
C ARG A 14 1.07 -8.21 -3.07
N PHE A 15 1.22 -7.71 -1.88
CA PHE A 15 2.50 -7.31 -1.30
C PHE A 15 2.76 -8.11 -0.02
N PRO A 16 3.30 -9.32 -0.10
CA PRO A 16 3.45 -10.22 1.04
C PRO A 16 4.21 -9.60 2.20
N VAL A 17 5.31 -8.89 1.91
CA VAL A 17 6.13 -8.21 2.90
C VAL A 17 5.95 -6.69 2.81
N LYS A 18 5.70 -6.05 3.95
CA LYS A 18 5.59 -4.58 4.05
C LYS A 18 6.78 -3.89 3.40
N SER A 19 6.51 -2.85 2.61
CA SER A 19 7.51 -2.01 1.94
C SER A 19 8.39 -2.67 0.86
N MET A 20 8.27 -3.97 0.60
CA MET A 20 8.92 -4.63 -0.53
C MET A 20 8.01 -4.64 -1.77
N LYS A 21 8.58 -4.79 -2.96
CA LYS A 21 7.81 -5.06 -4.19
C LYS A 21 7.01 -6.35 -4.01
N GLY A 22 5.84 -6.37 -4.61
CA GLY A 22 4.92 -7.50 -4.52
C GLY A 22 4.90 -8.36 -5.78
N GLU A 23 3.80 -9.08 -5.91
CA GLU A 23 3.48 -9.94 -7.04
C GLU A 23 2.16 -9.54 -7.69
N GLN A 24 2.10 -9.60 -9.00
CA GLN A 24 0.86 -9.48 -9.75
C GLN A 24 0.16 -10.84 -9.77
N VAL A 25 -1.15 -10.85 -9.60
CA VAL A 25 -1.96 -12.06 -9.62
C VAL A 25 -3.15 -11.90 -10.58
N GLU A 26 -3.56 -12.99 -11.23
CA GLU A 26 -4.72 -12.97 -12.14
C GLU A 26 -6.05 -13.09 -11.39
N GLU A 27 -6.00 -13.72 -10.22
CA GLU A 27 -7.15 -13.90 -9.33
C GLU A 27 -6.73 -13.61 -7.89
N ALA A 28 -7.62 -13.00 -7.13
CA ALA A 28 -7.39 -12.71 -5.72
C ALA A 28 -8.61 -13.06 -4.87
N GLN A 29 -8.39 -13.78 -3.78
CA GLN A 29 -9.41 -13.97 -2.76
C GLN A 29 -9.35 -12.83 -1.74
N ILE A 30 -10.45 -12.12 -1.61
CA ILE A 30 -10.65 -11.02 -0.67
C ILE A 30 -11.53 -11.53 0.47
N THR A 31 -11.02 -11.49 1.68
CA THR A 31 -11.72 -11.85 2.91
C THR A 31 -12.14 -10.58 3.66
N ALA A 32 -12.85 -10.73 4.79
CA ALA A 32 -13.10 -9.61 5.70
C ALA A 32 -11.80 -8.96 6.21
N ARG A 33 -10.66 -9.63 6.09
CA ARG A 33 -9.32 -9.16 6.48
C ARG A 33 -8.53 -8.51 5.33
N GLY A 34 -9.15 -8.30 4.16
CA GLY A 34 -8.50 -7.84 2.94
C GLY A 34 -8.03 -8.99 2.04
N LEU A 35 -7.11 -8.70 1.12
CA LEU A 35 -6.54 -9.66 0.19
C LEU A 35 -5.65 -10.66 0.95
N ILE A 36 -5.91 -11.97 0.77
CA ILE A 36 -5.16 -13.02 1.49
C ILE A 36 -3.67 -12.91 1.22
N GLY A 37 -2.90 -12.85 2.31
CA GLY A 37 -1.43 -12.79 2.28
C GLY A 37 -0.86 -11.39 2.05
N ASP A 38 -1.69 -10.38 1.84
CA ASP A 38 -1.22 -9.00 1.69
C ASP A 38 -0.74 -8.44 3.04
N ARG A 39 0.49 -7.87 3.07
CA ARG A 39 1.16 -7.34 4.28
C ARG A 39 1.14 -8.33 5.47
N GLY A 40 1.23 -9.63 5.17
CA GLY A 40 1.31 -10.68 6.19
C GLY A 40 2.66 -10.76 6.91
N TYR A 41 3.69 -10.13 6.35
CA TYR A 41 5.05 -10.08 6.88
C TYR A 41 5.60 -8.67 6.92
N ALA A 42 6.52 -8.41 7.83
CA ALA A 42 7.38 -7.23 7.84
C ALA A 42 8.72 -7.52 8.50
N LEU A 43 9.71 -6.66 8.25
CA LEU A 43 10.92 -6.63 9.05
C LEU A 43 10.67 -5.81 10.32
N ILE A 44 11.24 -6.27 11.44
CA ILE A 44 11.29 -5.53 12.70
C ILE A 44 12.77 -5.32 13.03
N GLU A 45 13.16 -4.07 13.30
CA GLU A 45 14.50 -3.73 13.74
C GLU A 45 14.70 -4.15 15.20
N ALA A 46 15.75 -4.92 15.48
CA ALA A 46 15.96 -5.52 16.79
C ALA A 46 16.22 -4.49 17.90
N ASP A 47 17.01 -3.44 17.59
CA ASP A 47 17.42 -2.42 18.55
C ASP A 47 16.26 -1.52 19.01
N THR A 48 15.30 -1.23 18.10
CA THR A 48 14.23 -0.27 18.36
C THR A 48 12.87 -0.91 18.54
N GLY A 49 12.70 -2.15 18.08
CA GLY A 49 11.40 -2.82 18.00
C GLY A 49 10.46 -2.23 16.94
N LYS A 50 10.90 -1.24 16.16
CA LYS A 50 10.10 -0.60 15.14
C LYS A 50 9.93 -1.50 13.92
N VAL A 51 8.76 -1.41 13.30
CA VAL A 51 8.53 -2.06 12.01
C VAL A 51 9.26 -1.28 10.91
N VAL A 52 10.09 -1.97 10.16
CA VAL A 52 10.88 -1.41 9.07
C VAL A 52 9.96 -0.95 7.93
N SER A 53 10.19 0.27 7.48
CA SER A 53 9.41 0.87 6.39
C SER A 53 10.32 1.57 5.37
N ALA A 54 9.98 1.50 4.08
CA ALA A 54 10.64 2.30 3.06
C ALA A 54 10.39 3.83 3.23
N LYS A 55 9.52 4.22 4.16
CA LYS A 55 9.37 5.62 4.58
C LYS A 55 10.61 6.11 5.36
N SER A 56 11.40 5.19 5.93
CA SER A 56 12.69 5.46 6.60
C SER A 56 13.83 5.45 5.57
N VAL A 57 13.76 6.36 4.60
CA VAL A 57 14.55 6.35 3.35
C VAL A 57 16.06 6.29 3.56
N LYS A 58 16.59 6.80 4.69
CA LYS A 58 18.02 6.80 5.01
C LYS A 58 18.47 5.50 5.68
N LEU A 59 17.57 4.83 6.40
CA LEU A 59 17.89 3.62 7.18
C LEU A 59 17.83 2.36 6.32
N PHE A 60 16.84 2.31 5.40
CA PHE A 60 16.58 1.16 4.54
C PHE A 60 16.39 1.59 3.08
N PRO A 61 17.41 2.18 2.43
CA PRO A 61 17.27 2.78 1.09
C PRO A 61 16.87 1.76 0.01
N ASP A 62 17.33 0.50 0.16
CA ASP A 62 17.13 -0.57 -0.83
C ASP A 62 15.86 -1.40 -0.60
N LEU A 63 15.05 -1.09 0.42
CA LEU A 63 13.90 -1.92 0.80
C LEU A 63 12.85 -2.03 -0.32
N LEU A 64 12.58 -0.94 -1.05
CA LEU A 64 11.72 -0.97 -2.24
C LEU A 64 12.35 -1.70 -3.42
N GLY A 65 13.66 -1.92 -3.42
CA GLY A 65 14.35 -2.74 -4.38
C GLY A 65 14.12 -4.23 -4.18
N CYS A 66 13.87 -4.65 -2.92
CA CYS A 66 13.57 -6.04 -2.59
C CYS A 66 12.20 -6.45 -3.15
N ARG A 67 12.06 -7.73 -3.55
CA ARG A 67 10.80 -8.30 -4.01
C ARG A 67 10.39 -9.48 -3.14
N SER A 68 9.10 -9.59 -2.83
CA SER A 68 8.57 -10.71 -2.08
C SER A 68 7.44 -11.39 -2.85
N VAL A 69 7.49 -12.71 -2.92
CA VAL A 69 6.47 -13.56 -3.56
C VAL A 69 6.20 -14.76 -2.69
N PHE A 70 4.97 -15.26 -2.65
CA PHE A 70 4.68 -16.53 -1.99
C PHE A 70 5.28 -17.70 -2.79
N VAL A 71 5.81 -18.71 -2.10
CA VAL A 71 6.32 -19.93 -2.76
C VAL A 71 5.20 -20.79 -3.33
N GLU A 72 4.00 -20.67 -2.75
CA GLU A 72 2.75 -21.24 -3.23
C GLU A 72 1.58 -20.30 -2.91
N PRO A 73 0.45 -20.34 -3.64
CA PRO A 73 -0.68 -19.46 -3.38
C PRO A 73 -1.26 -19.64 -1.97
N PRO A 74 -1.41 -18.55 -1.18
CA PRO A 74 -2.03 -18.63 0.12
C PRO A 74 -3.51 -19.01 0.01
N GLN A 75 -3.98 -19.84 0.95
CA GLN A 75 -5.32 -20.40 0.98
C GLN A 75 -6.12 -19.88 2.17
N PRO A 76 -7.46 -19.67 2.03
CA PRO A 76 -8.30 -19.23 3.15
C PRO A 76 -8.29 -20.25 4.28
N GLY A 77 -8.24 -19.73 5.52
CA GLY A 77 -8.31 -20.57 6.72
C GLY A 77 -7.07 -21.44 6.99
N ARG A 78 -6.01 -21.27 6.19
CA ARG A 78 -4.71 -21.93 6.41
C ARG A 78 -3.67 -20.92 6.85
N GLU A 79 -2.60 -21.40 7.46
CA GLU A 79 -1.40 -20.60 7.65
C GLU A 79 -0.87 -20.09 6.31
N LEU A 80 -0.30 -18.87 6.33
CA LEU A 80 0.36 -18.34 5.15
C LEU A 80 1.56 -19.20 4.78
N PRO A 81 1.71 -19.58 3.51
CA PRO A 81 2.90 -20.27 3.03
C PRO A 81 4.13 -19.38 3.16
N PRO A 82 5.33 -19.95 3.08
CA PRO A 82 6.56 -19.17 3.07
C PRO A 82 6.59 -18.16 1.91
N VAL A 83 7.30 -17.06 2.14
CA VAL A 83 7.62 -16.09 1.08
C VAL A 83 9.09 -16.21 0.70
N ARG A 84 9.38 -16.10 -0.60
CA ARG A 84 10.72 -15.88 -1.11
C ARG A 84 10.95 -14.38 -1.23
N ILE A 85 12.03 -13.91 -0.63
CA ILE A 85 12.49 -12.53 -0.70
C ILE A 85 13.69 -12.50 -1.63
N GLU A 86 13.59 -11.75 -2.72
CA GLU A 86 14.65 -11.49 -3.69
C GLU A 86 15.27 -10.14 -3.38
N LEU A 87 16.59 -10.09 -3.25
CA LEU A 87 17.33 -8.88 -2.91
C LEU A 87 17.91 -8.23 -4.18
N PRO A 88 18.17 -6.91 -4.19
CA PRO A 88 18.73 -6.21 -5.34
C PRO A 88 20.08 -6.72 -5.84
N ASP A 89 20.86 -7.39 -5.00
CA ASP A 89 22.14 -8.02 -5.39
C ASP A 89 21.98 -9.36 -6.11
N GLY A 90 20.74 -9.80 -6.34
CA GLY A 90 20.39 -11.06 -6.99
C GLY A 90 20.32 -12.26 -6.04
N SER A 91 20.67 -12.11 -4.78
CA SER A 91 20.48 -13.16 -3.78
C SER A 91 19.01 -13.31 -3.38
N SER A 92 18.64 -14.44 -2.79
CA SER A 92 17.29 -14.65 -2.29
C SER A 92 17.29 -15.53 -1.02
N VAL A 93 16.26 -15.34 -0.20
CA VAL A 93 16.06 -16.12 1.01
C VAL A 93 14.57 -16.42 1.21
N ASN A 94 14.25 -17.64 1.69
CA ASN A 94 12.88 -17.99 2.05
C ASN A 94 12.61 -17.68 3.53
N SER A 95 11.37 -17.28 3.83
CA SER A 95 10.97 -16.89 5.19
C SER A 95 11.00 -18.04 6.22
N ASP A 96 10.99 -19.28 5.77
CA ASP A 96 11.11 -20.49 6.60
C ASP A 96 12.55 -20.99 6.74
N SER A 97 13.53 -20.32 6.11
CA SER A 97 14.94 -20.61 6.30
C SER A 97 15.37 -20.28 7.74
N LYS A 98 16.19 -21.15 8.34
CA LYS A 98 16.79 -20.89 9.67
C LYS A 98 17.66 -19.65 9.68
N ASP A 99 18.22 -19.27 8.54
CA ASP A 99 19.17 -18.17 8.38
C ASP A 99 18.51 -16.88 7.85
N VAL A 100 17.17 -16.84 7.75
CA VAL A 100 16.47 -15.67 7.16
C VAL A 100 16.83 -14.37 7.85
N GLY A 101 16.81 -14.33 9.18
CA GLY A 101 17.19 -13.14 9.96
C GLY A 101 18.64 -12.74 9.73
N HIS A 102 19.57 -13.70 9.75
CA HIS A 102 20.98 -13.44 9.49
C HIS A 102 21.23 -12.89 8.09
N SER A 103 20.63 -13.50 7.07
CA SER A 103 20.77 -13.08 5.67
C SER A 103 20.25 -11.65 5.45
N LEU A 104 19.07 -11.34 6.00
CA LEU A 104 18.48 -10.01 5.88
C LEU A 104 19.26 -8.96 6.68
N SER A 105 19.73 -9.30 7.90
CA SER A 105 20.55 -8.40 8.72
C SER A 105 21.90 -8.09 8.04
N ALA A 106 22.52 -9.09 7.44
CA ALA A 106 23.77 -8.92 6.70
C ALA A 106 23.57 -8.01 5.48
N TYR A 107 22.49 -8.19 4.72
CA TYR A 107 22.18 -7.36 3.56
C TYR A 107 21.92 -5.91 3.94
N PHE A 108 21.02 -5.66 4.91
CA PHE A 108 20.68 -4.30 5.34
C PHE A 108 21.73 -3.67 6.26
N ARG A 109 22.74 -4.42 6.72
CA ARG A 109 23.77 -3.99 7.70
C ARG A 109 23.12 -3.45 8.98
N ARG A 110 22.02 -4.01 9.37
CA ARG A 110 21.20 -3.68 10.55
C ARG A 110 20.57 -4.96 11.07
N ASP A 111 20.48 -5.07 12.37
CA ASP A 111 19.87 -6.27 12.98
C ASP A 111 18.35 -6.22 12.82
N VAL A 112 17.84 -7.12 12.00
CA VAL A 112 16.41 -7.23 11.67
C VAL A 112 15.90 -8.65 11.78
N THR A 113 14.63 -8.78 12.14
CA THR A 113 13.90 -10.04 12.13
C THR A 113 12.73 -9.97 11.17
N LEU A 114 12.42 -11.08 10.48
CA LEU A 114 11.22 -11.19 9.66
C LEU A 114 10.07 -11.68 10.52
N ALA A 115 9.08 -10.85 10.75
CA ALA A 115 7.90 -11.13 11.57
C ALA A 115 6.67 -11.47 10.72
N ARG A 116 5.81 -12.38 11.24
CA ARG A 116 4.53 -12.80 10.61
C ARG A 116 3.30 -12.21 11.27
N ALA A 117 3.44 -11.58 12.43
CA ALA A 117 2.35 -10.96 13.17
C ALA A 117 2.73 -9.56 13.60
N ALA A 118 1.95 -8.58 13.19
CA ALA A 118 2.15 -7.20 13.60
C ALA A 118 1.92 -7.05 15.11
N PRO A 119 2.85 -6.42 15.85
CA PRO A 119 2.57 -5.99 17.22
C PRO A 119 1.36 -5.04 17.25
N VAL A 120 0.62 -5.04 18.37
CA VAL A 120 -0.59 -4.21 18.48
C VAL A 120 -0.25 -2.72 18.38
N ASP A 121 0.88 -2.30 18.95
CA ASP A 121 1.31 -0.90 19.06
C ASP A 121 2.57 -0.63 18.22
N PHE A 122 2.64 -1.17 17.00
CA PHE A 122 3.84 -0.95 16.21
C PHE A 122 3.95 0.48 15.70
N THR A 123 5.19 0.96 15.67
CA THR A 123 5.58 2.25 15.10
C THR A 123 6.53 2.06 13.93
N ILE A 124 6.64 3.09 13.13
CA ILE A 124 7.64 3.25 12.07
C ILE A 124 8.30 4.61 12.18
N ASP A 125 9.47 4.76 11.58
CA ASP A 125 10.03 6.08 11.26
C ASP A 125 9.57 6.49 9.86
N GLN A 126 9.02 7.69 9.73
CA GLN A 126 8.64 8.28 8.45
C GLN A 126 9.41 9.56 8.20
N TYR A 127 10.12 9.62 7.08
CA TYR A 127 10.75 10.84 6.60
C TYR A 127 9.73 11.72 5.85
N HIS A 128 9.65 12.98 6.24
CA HIS A 128 8.90 14.02 5.56
C HIS A 128 9.85 14.82 4.69
N PRO A 129 9.75 14.77 3.36
CA PRO A 129 10.60 15.53 2.47
C PRO A 129 10.33 17.02 2.59
N ASP A 130 11.27 17.85 2.13
CA ASP A 130 11.10 19.31 2.12
C ASP A 130 10.11 19.76 1.04
N LEU A 131 8.82 19.54 1.32
CA LEU A 131 7.70 19.91 0.47
C LEU A 131 6.64 20.64 1.29
N GLU A 132 6.21 21.79 0.79
CA GLU A 132 5.13 22.55 1.41
C GLU A 132 3.79 21.83 1.28
N ASN A 133 2.96 21.97 2.31
CA ASN A 133 1.59 21.47 2.31
C ASN A 133 1.48 19.93 2.12
N LEU A 134 2.53 19.18 2.49
CA LEU A 134 2.52 17.71 2.41
C LEU A 134 1.60 17.10 3.46
N ASP A 135 1.59 17.66 4.65
CA ASP A 135 0.69 17.29 5.74
C ASP A 135 0.19 18.53 6.50
N PRO A 136 -0.91 18.41 7.29
CA PRO A 136 -1.48 19.53 8.04
C PRO A 136 -0.57 20.09 9.14
N ALA A 137 0.33 19.27 9.70
CA ALA A 137 1.28 19.67 10.74
C ALA A 137 2.47 20.46 10.18
N GLY A 138 2.69 20.38 8.86
CA GLY A 138 3.74 21.13 8.18
C GLY A 138 5.15 20.57 8.37
N HIS A 139 5.26 19.27 8.63
CA HIS A 139 6.56 18.61 8.76
C HIS A 139 7.37 18.70 7.47
N ARG A 140 8.65 19.09 7.61
CA ARG A 140 9.55 19.27 6.46
C ARG A 140 10.99 18.87 6.82
N ASN A 141 11.60 18.06 5.96
CA ASN A 141 12.99 17.60 6.11
C ASN A 141 13.31 16.98 7.47
N GLU A 142 12.36 16.24 8.03
CA GLU A 142 12.48 15.61 9.35
C GLU A 142 11.97 14.16 9.33
N VAL A 143 12.36 13.41 10.34
CA VAL A 143 11.91 12.05 10.58
C VAL A 143 11.00 12.06 11.80
N MET A 144 9.78 11.56 11.63
CA MET A 144 8.80 11.43 12.70
C MET A 144 8.53 9.95 12.97
N GLU A 145 8.47 9.60 14.26
CA GLU A 145 7.91 8.32 14.64
C GLU A 145 6.38 8.35 14.51
N GLN A 146 5.82 7.37 13.83
CA GLN A 146 4.39 7.29 13.60
C GLN A 146 3.83 5.94 14.01
N LYS A 147 2.71 5.95 14.71
CA LYS A 147 1.87 4.77 14.89
C LYS A 147 1.12 4.47 13.61
N LEU A 148 1.03 3.21 13.24
CA LEU A 148 0.27 2.73 12.08
C LEU A 148 -0.61 1.55 12.49
N GLY A 149 -1.43 1.08 11.55
CA GLY A 149 -2.31 -0.04 11.81
C GLY A 149 -3.33 0.28 12.90
N SER A 150 -3.62 -0.71 13.76
CA SER A 150 -4.58 -0.54 14.86
C SER A 150 -4.17 0.53 15.88
N ALA A 151 -2.87 0.72 16.08
CA ALA A 151 -2.34 1.72 17.01
C ALA A 151 -2.70 3.16 16.61
N PHE A 152 -2.69 3.46 15.30
CA PHE A 152 -3.11 4.77 14.78
C PHE A 152 -4.57 5.07 15.13
N PHE A 153 -5.48 4.11 14.88
CA PHE A 153 -6.90 4.29 15.15
C PHE A 153 -7.21 4.35 16.64
N ALA A 154 -6.53 3.54 17.47
CA ALA A 154 -6.68 3.57 18.93
C ALA A 154 -6.29 4.94 19.52
N GLU A 155 -5.21 5.55 19.01
CA GLU A 155 -4.79 6.89 19.43
C GLU A 155 -5.82 7.97 19.06
N ALA A 156 -6.48 7.80 17.91
CA ALA A 156 -7.55 8.68 17.46
C ALA A 156 -8.92 8.38 18.13
N GLY A 157 -9.02 7.35 18.97
CA GLY A 157 -10.28 6.92 19.59
C GLY A 157 -11.28 6.32 18.60
N LEU A 158 -10.80 5.74 17.49
CA LEU A 158 -11.61 5.18 16.41
C LEU A 158 -11.47 3.66 16.34
N ASP A 159 -12.52 3.00 15.84
CA ASP A 159 -12.45 1.58 15.50
C ASP A 159 -11.51 1.35 14.32
N SER A 160 -10.58 0.42 14.48
CA SER A 160 -9.59 0.12 13.45
C SER A 160 -10.16 -0.77 12.35
N PRO A 161 -10.08 -0.36 11.08
CA PRO A 161 -10.35 -1.23 9.94
C PRO A 161 -9.21 -2.22 9.67
N VAL A 162 -8.06 -2.04 10.30
CA VAL A 162 -6.89 -2.91 10.13
C VAL A 162 -7.08 -4.20 10.90
N PRO A 163 -7.07 -5.35 10.23
CA PRO A 163 -7.19 -6.64 10.91
C PRO A 163 -5.97 -6.90 11.82
N PRO A 164 -6.19 -7.42 13.04
CA PRO A 164 -5.10 -7.73 13.96
C PRO A 164 -4.03 -8.64 13.33
N GLY A 165 -2.76 -8.35 13.60
CA GLY A 165 -1.61 -9.14 13.16
C GLY A 165 -1.17 -8.89 11.72
N LEU A 166 -1.77 -7.95 10.99
CA LEU A 166 -1.33 -7.55 9.64
C LEU A 166 -0.64 -6.19 9.65
N PHE A 167 0.31 -6.01 8.74
CA PHE A 167 1.19 -4.84 8.70
C PHE A 167 0.68 -3.74 7.75
N PHE A 168 -0.64 -3.58 7.65
CA PHE A 168 -1.22 -2.45 6.90
C PHE A 168 -0.90 -1.12 7.57
N ASP A 169 -0.82 -0.06 6.77
CA ASP A 169 -0.68 1.28 7.29
C ASP A 169 -2.00 1.77 7.92
N LEU A 170 -3.08 1.81 7.14
CA LEU A 170 -4.38 2.32 7.59
C LEU A 170 -5.57 1.44 7.18
N PHE A 171 -5.57 0.84 5.99
CA PHE A 171 -6.72 0.08 5.47
C PHE A 171 -6.30 -1.21 4.77
N PRO A 172 -7.18 -2.24 4.76
CA PRO A 172 -6.86 -3.55 4.20
C PRO A 172 -6.93 -3.63 2.67
N LEU A 173 -7.52 -2.64 2.00
CA LEU A 173 -7.61 -2.58 0.54
C LEU A 173 -7.34 -1.17 0.01
N THR A 174 -6.69 -1.13 -1.15
CA THR A 174 -6.37 0.11 -1.87
C THR A 174 -6.70 -0.04 -3.36
N LEU A 175 -7.26 1.02 -3.95
CA LEU A 175 -7.61 1.07 -5.37
C LEU A 175 -7.14 2.39 -5.98
N VAL A 176 -6.74 2.34 -7.26
CA VAL A 176 -6.53 3.53 -8.10
C VAL A 176 -7.05 3.28 -9.50
N THR A 177 -7.54 4.33 -10.16
CA THR A 177 -8.02 4.23 -11.55
C THR A 177 -6.90 4.52 -12.55
N THR A 178 -7.02 3.97 -13.76
CA THR A 178 -6.14 4.32 -14.88
C THR A 178 -6.28 5.79 -15.25
N SER A 179 -7.49 6.36 -15.13
CA SER A 179 -7.73 7.78 -15.39
C SER A 179 -6.91 8.71 -14.48
N THR A 180 -6.78 8.37 -13.19
CA THR A 180 -5.92 9.13 -12.25
C THR A 180 -4.46 9.09 -12.68
N LEU A 181 -3.93 7.93 -13.07
CA LEU A 181 -2.55 7.81 -13.53
C LEU A 181 -2.32 8.57 -14.84
N GLU A 182 -3.26 8.51 -15.75
CA GLU A 182 -3.23 9.26 -17.02
C GLU A 182 -3.31 10.75 -16.78
N GLU A 183 -4.19 11.21 -15.90
CA GLU A 183 -4.33 12.63 -15.55
C GLU A 183 -3.04 13.17 -14.94
N LEU A 184 -2.43 12.46 -13.98
CA LEU A 184 -1.16 12.84 -13.40
C LEU A 184 -0.04 12.94 -14.43
N ASN A 185 0.03 12.02 -15.40
CA ASN A 185 0.99 12.08 -16.51
C ASN A 185 0.72 13.25 -17.46
N LYS A 186 -0.55 13.66 -17.66
CA LYS A 186 -0.92 14.88 -18.42
C LYS A 186 -0.53 16.16 -17.68
N LEU A 187 -0.79 16.21 -16.37
CA LEU A 187 -0.53 17.38 -15.53
C LEU A 187 0.98 17.69 -15.37
N ARG A 188 1.85 16.67 -15.43
CA ARG A 188 3.29 16.84 -15.31
C ARG A 188 4.05 15.99 -16.33
N PRO A 189 4.12 16.42 -17.58
CA PRO A 189 4.96 15.74 -18.59
C PRO A 189 6.43 15.64 -18.12
N GLY A 190 7.02 14.47 -18.29
CA GLY A 190 8.41 14.20 -17.87
C GLY A 190 8.53 13.50 -16.51
N THR A 191 7.52 13.56 -15.65
CA THR A 191 7.41 12.72 -14.46
C THR A 191 6.65 11.44 -14.80
N ARG A 192 7.16 10.28 -14.37
CA ARG A 192 6.51 8.98 -14.61
C ARG A 192 5.63 8.62 -13.43
N PHE A 193 4.30 8.81 -13.58
CA PHE A 193 3.31 8.34 -12.61
C PHE A 193 2.94 6.89 -12.89
N ASP A 194 3.92 6.01 -12.65
CA ASP A 194 3.76 4.58 -12.81
C ASP A 194 3.00 3.98 -11.63
N ARG A 195 2.10 3.02 -11.89
CA ARG A 195 1.29 2.32 -10.87
C ARG A 195 2.12 1.73 -9.73
N ARG A 196 3.33 1.27 -10.00
CA ARG A 196 4.25 0.70 -9.01
C ARG A 196 4.57 1.66 -7.87
N ARG A 197 4.58 2.98 -8.12
CA ARG A 197 4.84 4.00 -7.08
C ARG A 197 3.76 4.02 -6.01
N PHE A 198 2.53 3.68 -6.37
CA PHE A 198 1.36 3.81 -5.50
C PHE A 198 1.04 2.54 -4.71
N ARG A 199 1.53 1.37 -5.14
CA ARG A 199 1.42 0.10 -4.41
C ARG A 199 -0.04 -0.30 -4.10
N MET A 200 -0.92 -0.12 -5.08
CA MET A 200 -2.34 -0.43 -4.96
C MET A 200 -2.62 -1.92 -5.13
N ASN A 201 -3.62 -2.43 -4.41
CA ASN A 201 -4.09 -3.81 -4.58
C ASN A 201 -4.86 -4.00 -5.88
N ILE A 202 -5.69 -3.01 -6.25
CA ILE A 202 -6.56 -3.07 -7.41
C ILE A 202 -6.30 -1.85 -8.30
N ILE A 203 -5.88 -2.07 -9.53
CA ILE A 203 -5.86 -1.06 -10.57
C ILE A 203 -7.15 -1.21 -11.37
N VAL A 204 -7.92 -0.13 -11.44
CA VAL A 204 -9.22 -0.13 -12.13
C VAL A 204 -9.11 0.58 -13.45
N LYS A 205 -9.37 -0.12 -14.55
CA LYS A 205 -9.50 0.48 -15.88
C LYS A 205 -10.81 1.25 -15.97
N THR A 206 -10.72 2.51 -16.33
CA THR A 206 -11.88 3.40 -16.51
C THR A 206 -11.83 4.08 -17.89
N SER A 207 -12.98 4.56 -18.35
CA SER A 207 -13.10 5.28 -19.63
C SER A 207 -13.24 6.79 -19.48
N GLY A 208 -13.31 7.28 -18.24
CA GLY A 208 -13.40 8.73 -17.95
C GLY A 208 -12.04 9.39 -17.78
N GLU A 209 -12.04 10.67 -17.47
CA GLU A 209 -10.83 11.48 -17.23
C GLU A 209 -10.79 12.01 -15.79
N GLY A 210 -9.58 12.36 -15.32
CA GLY A 210 -9.34 12.91 -14.00
C GLY A 210 -9.32 11.87 -12.87
N PHE A 211 -9.52 12.34 -11.66
CA PHE A 211 -9.40 11.56 -10.42
C PHE A 211 -10.75 10.90 -10.06
N LEU A 212 -11.22 9.98 -10.90
CA LEU A 212 -12.59 9.44 -10.83
C LEU A 212 -12.91 8.73 -9.52
N GLU A 213 -11.95 8.03 -8.92
CA GLU A 213 -12.15 7.33 -7.65
C GLU A 213 -12.40 8.27 -6.46
N ASN A 214 -12.08 9.56 -6.57
CA ASN A 214 -12.40 10.53 -5.52
C ASN A 214 -13.91 10.61 -5.25
N ASP A 215 -14.73 10.49 -6.29
CA ASP A 215 -16.20 10.51 -6.19
C ASP A 215 -16.80 9.21 -5.63
N TRP A 216 -15.99 8.19 -5.44
CA TRP A 216 -16.41 6.90 -4.87
C TRP A 216 -16.35 6.87 -3.35
N VAL A 217 -15.72 7.85 -2.71
CA VAL A 217 -15.63 7.92 -1.24
C VAL A 217 -17.02 7.93 -0.61
N GLY A 218 -17.22 7.06 0.37
CA GLY A 218 -18.51 6.83 1.03
C GLY A 218 -19.46 5.90 0.28
N ARG A 219 -19.09 5.42 -0.92
CA ARG A 219 -19.93 4.55 -1.75
C ARG A 219 -19.52 3.08 -1.63
N THR A 220 -20.45 2.20 -1.95
CA THR A 220 -20.20 0.76 -2.06
C THR A 220 -19.94 0.39 -3.52
N LEU A 221 -18.90 -0.41 -3.76
CA LEU A 221 -18.58 -1.02 -5.05
C LEU A 221 -18.81 -2.51 -4.98
N SER A 222 -19.53 -3.05 -5.95
CA SER A 222 -19.54 -4.49 -6.26
C SER A 222 -18.48 -4.76 -7.31
N ILE A 223 -17.67 -5.80 -7.12
CA ILE A 223 -16.60 -6.23 -8.04
C ILE A 223 -16.80 -7.71 -8.34
N GLY A 224 -16.93 -8.05 -9.63
CA GLY A 224 -17.27 -9.40 -10.02
C GLY A 224 -18.62 -9.85 -9.44
N ASP A 225 -18.74 -11.14 -9.14
CA ASP A 225 -20.03 -11.73 -8.76
C ASP A 225 -20.41 -11.51 -7.29
N THR A 226 -19.44 -11.44 -6.39
CA THR A 226 -19.72 -11.53 -4.95
C THR A 226 -19.08 -10.44 -4.10
N LEU A 227 -17.89 -9.94 -4.44
CA LEU A 227 -17.18 -8.99 -3.61
C LEU A 227 -17.94 -7.65 -3.52
N ARG A 228 -18.14 -7.19 -2.30
CA ARG A 228 -18.55 -5.80 -2.03
C ARG A 228 -17.56 -5.12 -1.10
N ILE A 229 -17.17 -3.92 -1.46
CA ILE A 229 -16.30 -3.09 -0.67
C ILE A 229 -16.93 -1.71 -0.51
N ARG A 230 -16.73 -1.09 0.65
CA ARG A 230 -17.06 0.32 0.85
C ARG A 230 -15.79 1.15 0.74
N VAL A 231 -15.81 2.12 -0.15
CA VAL A 231 -14.72 3.11 -0.27
C VAL A 231 -14.78 4.02 0.95
N ALA A 232 -13.72 4.02 1.75
CA ALA A 232 -13.72 4.67 3.05
C ALA A 232 -13.21 6.11 2.98
N LEU A 233 -12.00 6.29 2.43
CA LEU A 233 -11.29 7.58 2.41
C LEU A 233 -10.42 7.69 1.16
N PRO A 234 -10.02 8.91 0.75
CA PRO A 234 -8.90 9.09 -0.17
C PRO A 234 -7.62 8.50 0.43
N ASP A 235 -6.72 7.99 -0.42
CA ASP A 235 -5.45 7.42 0.03
C ASP A 235 -4.34 8.48 0.04
N PRO A 236 -3.91 8.98 1.22
CA PRO A 236 -2.85 9.99 1.32
C PRO A 236 -1.49 9.40 0.96
N ARG A 237 -0.76 10.14 0.17
CA ARG A 237 0.54 9.69 -0.36
C ARG A 237 1.71 10.29 0.42
N CYS A 238 2.72 9.49 0.63
CA CYS A 238 3.94 9.84 1.37
C CYS A 238 5.19 9.73 0.48
N VAL A 239 6.35 9.95 1.07
CA VAL A 239 7.66 9.88 0.40
C VAL A 239 7.90 8.61 -0.42
N MET A 240 7.27 7.49 -0.08
CA MET A 240 7.46 6.23 -0.83
C MET A 240 7.15 6.37 -2.33
N THR A 241 6.20 7.22 -2.70
CA THR A 241 5.84 7.43 -4.11
C THR A 241 6.93 8.11 -4.92
N THR A 242 7.85 8.80 -4.25
CA THR A 242 8.95 9.54 -4.88
C THR A 242 10.23 8.71 -5.02
N LEU A 243 10.31 7.55 -4.37
CA LEU A 243 11.53 6.76 -4.32
C LEU A 243 11.83 6.06 -5.64
N ALA A 244 13.11 5.83 -5.90
CA ALA A 244 13.55 5.03 -7.03
C ALA A 244 13.12 3.57 -6.84
N GLN A 245 12.69 2.91 -7.94
CA GLN A 245 12.38 1.48 -7.97
C GLN A 245 12.53 0.96 -9.40
N ASP A 246 13.29 -0.10 -9.58
CA ASP A 246 13.63 -0.67 -10.90
C ASP A 246 14.15 0.40 -11.89
N ASP A 247 13.46 0.59 -13.00
CA ASP A 247 13.74 1.60 -14.04
C ASP A 247 13.12 2.97 -13.74
N LEU A 248 12.42 3.12 -12.61
CA LEU A 248 11.82 4.40 -12.19
C LEU A 248 12.83 5.19 -11.35
N PRO A 249 13.27 6.36 -11.80
CA PRO A 249 14.14 7.21 -10.98
C PRO A 249 13.39 7.77 -9.77
N GLY A 250 14.13 8.17 -8.74
CA GLY A 250 13.58 8.99 -7.66
C GLY A 250 13.08 10.33 -8.20
N ASP A 251 11.85 10.73 -7.83
CA ASP A 251 11.24 11.94 -8.37
C ASP A 251 10.25 12.58 -7.38
N ASN A 252 10.65 13.70 -6.79
CA ASN A 252 9.80 14.47 -5.87
C ASN A 252 8.63 15.19 -6.56
N GLU A 253 8.65 15.32 -7.89
CA GLU A 253 7.54 15.91 -8.64
C GLU A 253 6.27 15.08 -8.51
N VAL A 254 6.38 13.80 -8.20
CA VAL A 254 5.20 12.94 -7.90
C VAL A 254 4.37 13.54 -6.77
N LEU A 255 4.98 13.80 -5.61
CA LEU A 255 4.27 14.40 -4.47
C LEU A 255 3.92 15.87 -4.71
N ARG A 256 4.79 16.67 -5.35
CA ARG A 256 4.48 18.06 -5.67
C ARG A 256 3.25 18.19 -6.55
N THR A 257 3.13 17.32 -7.56
CA THR A 257 1.97 17.32 -8.46
C THR A 257 0.70 16.95 -7.71
N LEU A 258 0.75 15.92 -6.86
CA LEU A 258 -0.40 15.54 -6.04
C LEU A 258 -0.79 16.64 -5.06
N THR A 259 0.16 17.27 -4.38
CA THR A 259 -0.09 18.39 -3.46
C THR A 259 -0.79 19.56 -4.15
N LYS A 260 -0.42 19.82 -5.40
CA LYS A 260 -0.98 20.92 -6.19
C LYS A 260 -2.36 20.60 -6.77
N HIS A 261 -2.59 19.37 -7.23
CA HIS A 261 -3.73 19.05 -8.10
C HIS A 261 -4.74 18.08 -7.49
N ASN A 262 -4.36 17.31 -6.45
CA ASN A 262 -5.26 16.36 -5.80
C ASN A 262 -5.03 16.30 -4.29
N ARG A 263 -5.14 17.46 -3.63
CA ARG A 263 -5.06 17.59 -2.17
C ARG A 263 -6.46 17.53 -1.59
N LEU A 264 -6.76 16.44 -0.86
CA LEU A 264 -8.09 16.11 -0.39
C LEU A 264 -8.17 16.05 1.12
N GLN A 265 -9.37 16.27 1.66
CA GLN A 265 -9.66 16.03 3.07
C GLN A 265 -9.66 14.54 3.36
N VAL A 266 -8.91 14.11 4.37
CA VAL A 266 -8.81 12.72 4.84
C VAL A 266 -9.37 12.61 6.25
N GLY A 267 -10.65 12.30 6.36
CA GLY A 267 -11.37 12.32 7.63
C GLY A 267 -11.16 13.65 8.38
N ASP A 268 -10.94 13.57 9.68
CA ASP A 268 -10.65 14.75 10.53
C ASP A 268 -9.15 15.08 10.59
N ALA A 269 -8.29 14.30 9.94
CA ALA A 269 -6.83 14.50 9.99
C ALA A 269 -6.35 15.71 9.16
N GLY A 270 -7.20 16.25 8.28
CA GLY A 270 -6.89 17.42 7.44
C GLY A 270 -6.65 17.05 5.98
N GLN A 271 -5.99 17.96 5.25
CA GLN A 271 -5.80 17.82 3.80
C GLN A 271 -4.42 17.24 3.48
N PHE A 272 -4.41 16.22 2.60
CA PHE A 272 -3.21 15.53 2.15
C PHE A 272 -3.18 15.37 0.63
N PRO A 273 -1.99 15.27 0.01
CA PRO A 273 -1.87 14.83 -1.37
C PRO A 273 -2.33 13.38 -1.50
N CYS A 274 -3.33 13.11 -2.33
CA CYS A 274 -3.96 11.81 -2.47
C CYS A 274 -3.83 11.25 -3.89
N ALA A 275 -3.80 9.94 -4.01
CA ALA A 275 -3.99 9.21 -5.27
C ALA A 275 -4.56 7.84 -4.95
N GLY A 276 -5.72 7.52 -5.52
CA GLY A 276 -6.48 6.34 -5.18
C GLY A 276 -7.26 6.48 -3.88
N VAL A 277 -7.85 5.37 -3.47
CA VAL A 277 -8.75 5.31 -2.30
C VAL A 277 -8.49 4.08 -1.45
N TYR A 278 -8.78 4.20 -0.18
CA TYR A 278 -8.89 3.12 0.79
C TYR A 278 -10.27 2.50 0.80
N ALA A 279 -10.34 1.20 1.03
CA ALA A 279 -11.61 0.49 1.15
C ALA A 279 -11.60 -0.55 2.28
N VAL A 280 -12.80 -0.86 2.77
CA VAL A 280 -13.10 -1.96 3.68
C VAL A 280 -14.00 -2.98 3.00
N VAL A 281 -13.87 -4.24 3.40
CA VAL A 281 -14.65 -5.34 2.82
C VAL A 281 -15.99 -5.45 3.54
N GLU A 282 -17.09 -5.31 2.81
CA GLU A 282 -18.45 -5.55 3.31
C GLU A 282 -18.89 -6.98 3.07
N VAL A 283 -18.63 -7.54 1.88
CA VAL A 283 -18.92 -8.93 1.55
C VAL A 283 -17.68 -9.55 0.90
N PRO A 284 -17.07 -10.58 1.49
CA PRO A 284 -15.96 -11.30 0.90
C PRO A 284 -16.26 -11.90 -0.45
N GLY A 285 -15.25 -12.05 -1.30
CA GLY A 285 -15.41 -12.64 -2.63
C GLY A 285 -14.09 -12.94 -3.32
N ILE A 286 -14.18 -13.51 -4.49
CA ILE A 286 -13.05 -13.73 -5.40
C ILE A 286 -13.17 -12.71 -6.52
N ILE A 287 -12.08 -12.06 -6.86
CA ILE A 287 -12.01 -11.14 -7.99
C ILE A 287 -10.93 -11.58 -8.97
N ARG A 288 -11.19 -11.28 -10.25
CA ARG A 288 -10.30 -11.62 -11.37
C ARG A 288 -10.01 -10.39 -12.20
N ARG A 289 -8.92 -10.42 -12.88
CA ARG A 289 -8.67 -9.48 -13.96
C ARG A 289 -9.83 -9.51 -14.97
N GLY A 290 -10.34 -8.35 -15.34
CA GLY A 290 -11.48 -8.17 -16.23
C GLY A 290 -12.85 -8.06 -15.53
N ASP A 291 -12.96 -8.38 -14.25
CA ASP A 291 -14.21 -8.23 -13.50
C ASP A 291 -14.69 -6.79 -13.51
N HIS A 292 -16.00 -6.59 -13.72
CA HIS A 292 -16.59 -5.27 -13.71
C HIS A 292 -16.78 -4.72 -12.30
N LEU A 293 -16.61 -3.41 -12.17
CA LEU A 293 -16.95 -2.65 -10.97
C LEU A 293 -18.26 -1.90 -11.19
N THR A 294 -19.19 -2.09 -10.25
CA THR A 294 -20.47 -1.39 -10.22
C THR A 294 -20.59 -0.58 -8.95
N ILE A 295 -20.96 0.70 -9.07
CA ILE A 295 -21.15 1.62 -7.94
C ILE A 295 -22.63 1.71 -7.54
N HIS A 296 -22.87 1.76 -6.22
CA HIS A 296 -24.20 1.83 -5.62
C HIS A 296 -24.44 3.14 -4.89
#